data_9635476d616d4520f86b1e4803ae6f34
#
_entry.id   9635476d616d4520f86b1e4803ae6f34
#
_cell.length_a   1.000
_cell.length_b   1.000
_cell.length_c   1.000
_cell.angle_alpha   90.00
_cell.angle_beta   90.00
_cell.angle_gamma   90.00
#
_symmetry.space_group_name_H-M   'P 1'
#
loop_
_entity.id
_entity.type
_entity.pdbx_description
1 polymer ?
#
loop_
_entity_poly.entity_id
_entity_poly.type
_entity_poly.pdbx_seq_one_letter_code
_entity_poly.pdbx_strand_id
1 'polypeptide(L)'
;ARCGLLTGMHTGHAQIRANDEMTARGDVWNHEAMLRDSTLEGQAPLKAGTPTLGSVMRQGGYRTAMIGKWGVGGPATESTPNKMGFDEYFGCICQRQAHCYYPPFLWENDRRIYLDNELLPPGTPLDEGADPLDPHSYDKYTQQTYSPDIMYDRVLRFVNENRERPFFLMWTTPIPHSPMQAPDEMVQYYVEKFGDEAPIEGKGYFPSRWPHATYAAMITYFDRQVGGLVAELKRLGIWDDTIIVVTSDNGPASNSCSSTEWFQSAHPFRSGKGWVKSS
;
A
#
# COMPACT_ATOMS: atom_id res chain seq x y z
N ALA A 1 -3.68 0.29 -12.56
CA ALA A 1 -2.57 1.24 -12.54
C ALA A 1 -1.20 0.55 -12.46
N ARG A 2 -0.92 -0.31 -11.44
CA ARG A 2 0.42 -0.94 -11.28
C ARG A 2 0.91 -1.71 -12.51
N CYS A 3 0.04 -2.50 -13.18
CA CYS A 3 0.41 -3.18 -14.41
C CYS A 3 0.90 -2.18 -15.48
N GLY A 4 0.16 -1.08 -15.68
CA GLY A 4 0.56 -0.05 -16.64
C GLY A 4 1.88 0.62 -16.28
N LEU A 5 2.08 0.99 -15.00
CA LEU A 5 3.33 1.60 -14.52
C LEU A 5 4.52 0.64 -14.69
N LEU A 6 4.37 -0.62 -14.30
CA LEU A 6 5.45 -1.60 -14.37
C LEU A 6 5.85 -1.95 -15.80
N THR A 7 4.88 -2.00 -16.74
CA THR A 7 5.11 -2.49 -18.10
C THR A 7 5.21 -1.37 -19.16
N GLY A 8 4.94 -0.12 -18.78
CA GLY A 8 4.81 1.00 -19.71
C GLY A 8 3.62 0.90 -20.68
N MET A 9 2.70 -0.04 -20.45
CA MET A 9 1.57 -0.29 -21.34
C MET A 9 0.36 0.55 -20.95
N HIS A 10 -0.21 1.25 -21.90
CA HIS A 10 -1.49 1.93 -21.73
C HIS A 10 -2.58 0.93 -21.28
N THR A 11 -3.52 1.36 -20.44
CA THR A 11 -4.55 0.51 -19.84
C THR A 11 -5.34 -0.30 -20.89
N GLY A 12 -5.58 0.24 -22.08
CA GLY A 12 -6.23 -0.47 -23.19
C GLY A 12 -5.43 -1.68 -23.74
N HIS A 13 -4.13 -1.72 -23.52
CA HIS A 13 -3.21 -2.77 -23.97
C HIS A 13 -2.57 -3.54 -22.82
N ALA A 14 -2.78 -3.12 -21.57
CA ALA A 14 -2.22 -3.77 -20.39
C ALA A 14 -2.79 -5.20 -20.24
N GLN A 15 -1.93 -6.13 -19.79
CA GLN A 15 -2.33 -7.52 -19.53
C GLN A 15 -3.36 -7.62 -18.40
N ILE A 16 -3.23 -6.77 -17.38
CA ILE A 16 -4.13 -6.71 -16.21
C ILE A 16 -4.77 -5.34 -16.21
N ARG A 17 -6.09 -5.28 -16.38
CA ARG A 17 -6.86 -4.04 -16.51
C ARG A 17 -7.71 -3.70 -15.29
N ALA A 18 -7.95 -4.70 -14.42
CA ALA A 18 -8.76 -4.58 -13.21
C ALA A 18 -8.04 -5.24 -12.01
N ASN A 19 -8.74 -5.35 -10.90
CA ASN A 19 -8.29 -6.10 -9.73
C ASN A 19 -8.75 -7.55 -9.86
N ASP A 20 -8.18 -8.26 -10.81
CA ASP A 20 -8.57 -9.63 -11.12
C ASP A 20 -8.00 -10.59 -10.07
N GLU A 21 -8.88 -11.30 -9.38
CA GLU A 21 -8.52 -12.30 -8.38
C GLU A 21 -8.39 -13.68 -9.03
N MET A 22 -7.52 -14.52 -8.49
CA MET A 22 -7.31 -15.88 -9.02
C MET A 22 -8.26 -16.88 -8.36
N THR A 23 -9.57 -16.68 -8.55
CA THR A 23 -10.63 -17.49 -7.93
C THR A 23 -10.58 -18.98 -8.28
N ALA A 24 -9.96 -19.36 -9.39
CA ALA A 24 -9.73 -20.77 -9.74
C ALA A 24 -8.87 -21.54 -8.73
N ARG A 25 -8.16 -20.85 -7.83
CA ARG A 25 -7.38 -21.48 -6.75
C ARG A 25 -8.21 -21.83 -5.52
N GLY A 26 -9.48 -21.41 -5.45
CA GLY A 26 -10.37 -21.59 -4.32
C GLY A 26 -10.93 -20.25 -3.79
N ASP A 27 -11.36 -20.26 -2.54
CA ASP A 27 -11.88 -19.04 -1.90
C ASP A 27 -10.73 -18.10 -1.51
N VAL A 28 -10.38 -17.23 -2.44
CA VAL A 28 -9.30 -16.25 -2.31
C VAL A 28 -9.64 -15.11 -1.34
N TRP A 29 -10.87 -15.03 -0.84
CA TRP A 29 -11.29 -14.08 0.19
C TRP A 29 -11.25 -14.65 1.61
N ASN A 30 -10.97 -15.94 1.75
CA ASN A 30 -10.80 -16.58 3.04
C ASN A 30 -9.38 -16.31 3.57
N HIS A 31 -9.26 -15.29 4.42
CA HIS A 31 -7.97 -14.87 4.97
C HIS A 31 -7.33 -15.92 5.87
N GLU A 32 -8.10 -16.72 6.59
CA GLU A 32 -7.57 -17.82 7.39
C GLU A 32 -7.01 -18.95 6.50
N ALA A 33 -7.71 -19.27 5.42
CA ALA A 33 -7.19 -20.24 4.44
C ALA A 33 -5.89 -19.72 3.81
N MET A 34 -5.81 -18.43 3.50
CA MET A 34 -4.60 -17.80 2.95
C MET A 34 -3.41 -17.87 3.94
N LEU A 35 -3.66 -17.81 5.26
CA LEU A 35 -2.59 -18.04 6.25
C LEU A 35 -2.01 -19.43 6.16
N ARG A 36 -2.85 -20.45 5.95
CA ARG A 36 -2.45 -21.86 5.85
C ARG A 36 -1.87 -22.21 4.49
N ASP A 37 -2.38 -21.60 3.42
CA ASP A 37 -1.99 -21.86 2.04
C ASP A 37 -1.68 -20.57 1.29
N SER A 38 -0.40 -20.27 1.14
CA SER A 38 0.08 -19.07 0.44
C SER A 38 -0.26 -19.06 -1.05
N THR A 39 -0.63 -20.20 -1.65
CA THR A 39 -1.03 -20.24 -3.06
C THR A 39 -2.35 -19.51 -3.32
N LEU A 40 -3.15 -19.28 -2.28
CA LEU A 40 -4.37 -18.47 -2.36
C LEU A 40 -4.08 -16.96 -2.39
N GLU A 41 -2.85 -16.54 -2.12
CA GLU A 41 -2.46 -15.14 -2.17
C GLU A 41 -2.22 -14.66 -3.60
N GLY A 42 -2.46 -13.36 -3.79
CA GLY A 42 -2.13 -12.64 -5.01
C GLY A 42 -3.31 -12.46 -5.95
N GLN A 43 -3.02 -11.77 -7.03
CA GLN A 43 -3.94 -11.43 -8.11
C GLN A 43 -3.49 -12.10 -9.41
N ALA A 44 -4.23 -11.81 -10.50
CA ALA A 44 -3.86 -12.26 -11.83
C ALA A 44 -2.41 -11.88 -12.16
N PRO A 45 -1.58 -12.84 -12.58
CA PRO A 45 -0.17 -12.61 -12.83
C PRO A 45 0.09 -11.96 -14.18
N LEU A 46 1.18 -11.22 -14.28
CA LEU A 46 1.81 -10.92 -15.56
C LEU A 46 2.35 -12.21 -16.17
N LYS A 47 2.38 -12.29 -17.50
CA LYS A 47 2.98 -13.42 -18.22
C LYS A 47 4.48 -13.47 -17.95
N ALA A 48 5.02 -14.69 -17.90
CA ALA A 48 6.46 -14.92 -17.80
C ALA A 48 7.21 -14.14 -18.91
N GLY A 49 8.34 -13.55 -18.54
CA GLY A 49 9.17 -12.78 -19.49
C GLY A 49 8.60 -11.42 -19.90
N THR A 50 7.49 -10.95 -19.33
CA THR A 50 7.01 -9.59 -19.56
C THR A 50 8.06 -8.58 -19.09
N PRO A 51 8.54 -7.67 -19.97
CA PRO A 51 9.44 -6.61 -19.56
C PRO A 51 8.75 -5.70 -18.54
N THR A 52 9.45 -5.41 -17.46
CA THR A 52 8.98 -4.51 -16.41
C THR A 52 10.00 -3.44 -16.12
N LEU A 53 9.57 -2.37 -15.48
CA LEU A 53 10.47 -1.31 -15.03
C LEU A 53 11.63 -1.88 -14.18
N GLY A 54 11.34 -2.85 -13.28
CA GLY A 54 12.37 -3.54 -12.50
C GLY A 54 13.37 -4.29 -13.38
N SER A 55 12.89 -5.07 -14.39
CA SER A 55 13.78 -5.82 -15.27
C SER A 55 14.63 -4.92 -16.17
N VAL A 56 14.08 -3.80 -16.65
CA VAL A 56 14.80 -2.81 -17.46
C VAL A 56 15.91 -2.14 -16.65
N MET A 57 15.60 -1.69 -15.44
CA MET A 57 16.58 -1.06 -14.55
C MET A 57 17.69 -2.05 -14.16
N ARG A 58 17.35 -3.30 -13.85
CA ARG A 58 18.34 -4.33 -13.56
C ARG A 58 19.25 -4.62 -14.75
N GLN A 59 18.71 -4.67 -15.98
CA GLN A 59 19.52 -4.81 -17.20
C GLN A 59 20.45 -3.59 -17.43
N GLY A 60 20.01 -2.41 -16.97
CA GLY A 60 20.84 -1.19 -16.96
C GLY A 60 21.92 -1.16 -15.89
N GLY A 61 22.09 -2.23 -15.10
CA GLY A 61 23.12 -2.33 -14.06
C GLY A 61 22.72 -1.76 -12.69
N TYR A 62 21.44 -1.40 -12.51
CA TYR A 62 20.95 -0.90 -11.23
C TYR A 62 20.65 -2.07 -10.27
N ARG A 63 21.01 -1.90 -9.00
CA ARG A 63 20.44 -2.73 -7.92
C ARG A 63 18.99 -2.35 -7.72
N THR A 64 18.07 -3.31 -7.75
CA THR A 64 16.65 -3.03 -7.82
C THR A 64 15.92 -3.53 -6.57
N ALA A 65 15.05 -2.70 -5.98
CA ALA A 65 14.15 -3.10 -4.91
C ALA A 65 12.73 -2.62 -5.15
N MET A 66 11.79 -3.42 -4.68
CA MET A 66 10.40 -2.99 -4.54
C MET A 66 9.96 -3.18 -3.09
N ILE A 67 9.45 -2.11 -2.48
CA ILE A 67 8.99 -2.12 -1.10
C ILE A 67 7.55 -1.63 -1.07
N GLY A 68 6.64 -2.46 -0.52
CA GLY A 68 5.21 -2.16 -0.42
C GLY A 68 4.32 -3.14 -1.18
N LYS A 69 3.28 -2.64 -1.83
CA LYS A 69 2.19 -3.42 -2.43
C LYS A 69 2.53 -3.90 -3.85
N TRP A 70 2.53 -5.23 -4.08
CA TRP A 70 2.73 -5.83 -5.40
C TRP A 70 1.44 -5.88 -6.23
N GLY A 71 0.60 -6.89 -6.04
CA GLY A 71 -0.75 -7.00 -6.61
C GLY A 71 -0.85 -7.23 -8.12
N VAL A 72 0.17 -7.79 -8.76
CA VAL A 72 0.16 -8.23 -10.17
C VAL A 72 0.76 -9.63 -10.30
N GLY A 73 0.33 -10.52 -9.42
CA GLY A 73 0.77 -11.90 -9.31
C GLY A 73 0.69 -12.41 -7.89
N GLY A 74 1.31 -13.51 -7.61
CA GLY A 74 1.33 -14.13 -6.29
C GLY A 74 2.39 -15.23 -6.16
N PRO A 75 2.58 -15.81 -4.97
CA PRO A 75 3.68 -16.73 -4.66
C PRO A 75 3.79 -17.93 -5.59
N ALA A 76 2.66 -18.50 -6.00
CA ALA A 76 2.61 -19.67 -6.90
C ALA A 76 2.54 -19.30 -8.39
N THR A 77 3.05 -18.11 -8.76
CA THR A 77 3.02 -17.65 -10.17
C THR A 77 4.41 -17.28 -10.68
N GLU A 78 4.50 -17.05 -11.99
CA GLU A 78 5.72 -16.49 -12.62
C GLU A 78 5.84 -14.96 -12.44
N SER A 79 4.91 -14.34 -11.71
CA SER A 79 4.84 -12.91 -11.48
C SER A 79 4.96 -12.58 -10.00
N THR A 80 6.09 -12.94 -9.41
CA THR A 80 6.55 -12.38 -8.12
C THR A 80 7.46 -11.19 -8.40
N PRO A 81 7.65 -10.25 -7.47
CA PRO A 81 8.57 -9.12 -7.67
C PRO A 81 9.96 -9.55 -8.13
N ASN A 82 10.54 -10.57 -7.50
CA ASN A 82 11.88 -11.06 -7.85
C ASN A 82 11.95 -11.65 -9.27
N LYS A 83 10.94 -12.40 -9.70
CA LYS A 83 10.85 -12.92 -11.08
C LYS A 83 10.61 -11.80 -12.10
N MET A 84 10.04 -10.69 -11.67
CA MET A 84 9.75 -9.51 -12.50
C MET A 84 10.84 -8.43 -12.44
N GLY A 85 12.03 -8.78 -11.95
CA GLY A 85 13.23 -7.96 -12.12
C GLY A 85 13.63 -7.13 -10.91
N PHE A 86 13.04 -7.35 -9.74
CA PHE A 86 13.50 -6.76 -8.50
C PHE A 86 14.42 -7.74 -7.76
N ASP A 87 15.62 -7.29 -7.40
CA ASP A 87 16.58 -8.10 -6.64
C ASP A 87 16.13 -8.29 -5.20
N GLU A 88 15.42 -7.30 -4.65
CA GLU A 88 14.85 -7.31 -3.31
C GLU A 88 13.39 -6.93 -3.35
N TYR A 89 12.62 -7.62 -2.51
CA TYR A 89 11.21 -7.31 -2.27
C TYR A 89 10.89 -7.36 -0.78
N PHE A 90 10.11 -6.39 -0.32
CA PHE A 90 9.51 -6.42 1.01
C PHE A 90 8.13 -5.78 1.00
N GLY A 91 7.08 -6.48 1.46
CA GLY A 91 5.73 -5.91 1.51
C GLY A 91 4.59 -6.90 1.37
N CYS A 92 3.45 -6.43 0.86
CA CYS A 92 2.24 -7.22 0.65
C CYS A 92 2.18 -7.73 -0.80
N ILE A 93 2.33 -9.02 -1.03
CA ILE A 93 2.13 -9.61 -2.36
C ILE A 93 0.67 -9.49 -2.79
N CYS A 94 -0.25 -9.81 -1.89
CA CYS A 94 -1.69 -9.72 -2.13
C CYS A 94 -2.20 -8.30 -1.79
N GLN A 95 -2.90 -7.67 -2.73
CA GLN A 95 -3.49 -6.36 -2.46
C GLN A 95 -4.61 -6.37 -1.42
N ARG A 96 -5.30 -7.51 -1.22
CA ARG A 96 -6.32 -7.65 -0.18
C ARG A 96 -5.70 -7.59 1.22
N GLN A 97 -4.52 -8.18 1.40
CA GLN A 97 -3.76 -8.10 2.66
C GLN A 97 -3.38 -6.66 2.99
N ALA A 98 -3.11 -5.83 1.99
CA ALA A 98 -2.84 -4.41 2.18
C ALA A 98 -4.09 -3.57 2.54
N HIS A 99 -5.25 -4.20 2.77
CA HIS A 99 -6.43 -3.58 3.37
C HIS A 99 -6.43 -3.71 4.91
N CYS A 100 -5.28 -3.95 5.49
CA CYS A 100 -5.00 -3.88 6.92
C CYS A 100 -3.57 -3.36 7.10
N TYR A 101 -3.39 -2.30 7.88
CA TYR A 101 -2.06 -1.75 8.14
C TYR A 101 -1.32 -2.46 9.28
N TYR A 102 -1.99 -3.38 9.95
CA TYR A 102 -1.45 -4.29 10.96
C TYR A 102 -1.61 -5.76 10.49
N PRO A 103 -0.99 -6.16 9.37
CA PRO A 103 -1.15 -7.51 8.86
C PRO A 103 -0.39 -8.50 9.74
N PRO A 104 -0.79 -9.79 9.79
CA PRO A 104 -0.09 -10.81 10.56
C PRO A 104 1.27 -11.20 9.98
N PHE A 105 1.53 -10.88 8.73
CA PHE A 105 2.80 -11.11 8.06
C PHE A 105 3.00 -10.16 6.87
N LEU A 106 4.26 -10.04 6.46
CA LEU A 106 4.66 -9.47 5.16
C LEU A 106 5.55 -10.48 4.43
N TRP A 107 5.84 -10.21 3.18
CA TRP A 107 6.77 -11.00 2.39
C TRP A 107 8.14 -10.31 2.32
N GLU A 108 9.19 -11.08 2.51
CA GLU A 108 10.57 -10.74 2.17
C GLU A 108 11.03 -11.69 1.08
N ASN A 109 11.09 -11.20 -0.15
CA ASN A 109 11.35 -12.02 -1.34
C ASN A 109 10.32 -13.17 -1.47
N ASP A 110 10.73 -14.41 -1.23
CA ASP A 110 9.94 -15.63 -1.38
C ASP A 110 9.45 -16.23 -0.05
N ARG A 111 9.68 -15.55 1.08
CA ARG A 111 9.30 -16.02 2.41
C ARG A 111 8.40 -15.04 3.15
N ARG A 112 7.48 -15.56 3.95
CA ARG A 112 6.71 -14.78 4.90
C ARG A 112 7.54 -14.40 6.12
N ILE A 113 7.43 -13.15 6.53
CA ILE A 113 7.94 -12.64 7.81
C ILE A 113 6.72 -12.37 8.67
N TYR A 114 6.53 -13.16 9.71
CA TYR A 114 5.43 -12.99 10.64
C TYR A 114 5.68 -11.81 11.57
N LEU A 115 4.63 -11.03 11.79
CA LEU A 115 4.62 -9.86 12.64
C LEU A 115 3.87 -10.18 13.94
N ASP A 116 4.06 -9.34 14.92
CA ASP A 116 3.36 -9.46 16.22
C ASP A 116 1.95 -8.82 16.13
N ASN A 117 1.18 -9.32 15.18
CA ASN A 117 -0.20 -8.91 14.93
C ASN A 117 -1.08 -10.14 14.74
N GLU A 118 -2.29 -10.06 15.25
CA GLU A 118 -3.32 -11.06 14.99
C GLU A 118 -4.00 -10.83 13.63
N LEU A 119 -4.55 -11.91 13.07
CA LEU A 119 -5.37 -11.79 11.86
C LEU A 119 -6.68 -11.08 12.17
N LEU A 120 -6.84 -9.90 11.62
CA LEU A 120 -8.12 -9.20 11.59
C LEU A 120 -8.55 -9.05 10.12
N PRO A 121 -9.54 -9.82 9.65
CA PRO A 121 -9.99 -9.75 8.26
C PRO A 121 -10.49 -8.35 7.89
N PRO A 122 -10.09 -7.80 6.74
CA PRO A 122 -10.64 -6.54 6.26
C PRO A 122 -12.16 -6.52 6.22
N GLY A 123 -12.76 -5.44 6.69
CA GLY A 123 -14.22 -5.32 6.79
C GLY A 123 -14.82 -5.86 8.09
N THR A 124 -14.01 -6.33 9.04
CA THR A 124 -14.48 -6.68 10.39
C THR A 124 -15.18 -5.46 11.00
N PRO A 125 -16.48 -5.59 11.40
CA PRO A 125 -17.24 -4.48 11.97
C PRO A 125 -16.84 -4.22 13.44
N LEU A 126 -17.41 -3.17 14.04
CA LEU A 126 -17.40 -2.99 15.49
C LEU A 126 -18.04 -4.21 16.17
N ASP A 127 -17.69 -4.43 17.43
CA ASP A 127 -18.30 -5.48 18.23
C ASP A 127 -19.80 -5.18 18.46
N GLU A 128 -20.59 -6.23 18.62
CA GLU A 128 -22.02 -6.07 18.86
C GLU A 128 -22.27 -5.24 20.12
N GLY A 129 -23.08 -4.20 19.99
CA GLY A 129 -23.40 -3.27 21.08
C GLY A 129 -22.32 -2.22 21.38
N ALA A 130 -21.22 -2.19 20.66
CA ALA A 130 -20.21 -1.13 20.81
C ALA A 130 -20.78 0.24 20.40
N ASP A 131 -20.46 1.27 21.17
CA ASP A 131 -20.84 2.66 20.84
C ASP A 131 -19.90 3.18 19.73
N PRO A 132 -20.43 3.52 18.53
CA PRO A 132 -19.60 4.06 17.45
C PRO A 132 -19.04 5.47 17.75
N LEU A 133 -19.53 6.16 18.78
CA LEU A 133 -18.99 7.45 19.21
C LEU A 133 -17.87 7.29 20.26
N ASP A 134 -17.74 6.13 20.89
CA ASP A 134 -16.63 5.86 21.80
C ASP A 134 -15.36 5.47 21.02
N PRO A 135 -14.27 6.23 21.15
CA PRO A 135 -12.98 5.88 20.51
C PRO A 135 -12.48 4.48 20.86
N HIS A 136 -12.72 4.02 22.11
CA HIS A 136 -12.28 2.71 22.59
C HIS A 136 -12.95 1.55 21.85
N SER A 137 -14.10 1.77 21.21
CA SER A 137 -14.74 0.77 20.35
C SER A 137 -13.87 0.38 19.13
N TYR A 138 -12.83 1.16 18.84
CA TYR A 138 -11.94 0.98 17.69
C TYR A 138 -10.57 0.41 18.07
N ASP A 139 -10.26 0.18 19.34
CA ASP A 139 -8.95 -0.23 19.84
C ASP A 139 -8.43 -1.50 19.14
N LYS A 140 -9.31 -2.46 18.84
CA LYS A 140 -8.95 -3.72 18.17
C LYS A 140 -8.35 -3.56 16.76
N TYR A 141 -8.53 -2.40 16.11
CA TYR A 141 -7.99 -2.15 14.78
C TYR A 141 -6.56 -1.60 14.84
N THR A 142 -6.07 -1.21 16.01
CA THR A 142 -4.68 -0.82 16.26
C THR A 142 -3.97 -1.96 16.98
N GLN A 143 -2.90 -2.48 16.39
CA GLN A 143 -2.15 -3.60 16.95
C GLN A 143 -0.66 -3.22 17.15
N GLN A 144 0.24 -4.19 17.30
CA GLN A 144 1.61 -3.95 17.73
C GLN A 144 2.49 -3.37 16.61
N THR A 145 2.46 -3.99 15.41
CA THR A 145 3.38 -3.65 14.34
C THR A 145 2.68 -2.99 13.17
N TYR A 146 2.86 -1.68 13.03
CA TYR A 146 2.34 -0.90 11.90
C TYR A 146 3.21 -1.13 10.66
N SER A 147 2.65 -1.77 9.64
CA SER A 147 3.42 -2.20 8.46
C SER A 147 4.11 -1.06 7.67
N PRO A 148 3.57 0.17 7.60
CA PRO A 148 4.30 1.27 6.96
C PRO A 148 5.62 1.64 7.64
N ASP A 149 5.75 1.45 8.96
CA ASP A 149 7.01 1.72 9.67
C ASP A 149 8.10 0.77 9.21
N ILE A 150 7.83 -0.53 9.26
CA ILE A 150 8.81 -1.53 8.86
C ILE A 150 9.09 -1.52 7.36
N MET A 151 8.14 -1.09 6.53
CA MET A 151 8.40 -0.83 5.11
C MET A 151 9.35 0.35 4.94
N TYR A 152 9.15 1.43 5.69
CA TYR A 152 10.02 2.60 5.66
C TYR A 152 11.44 2.29 6.15
N ASP A 153 11.59 1.50 7.20
CA ASP A 153 12.90 1.03 7.66
C ASP A 153 13.63 0.24 6.56
N ARG A 154 12.90 -0.57 5.78
CA ARG A 154 13.47 -1.28 4.63
C ARG A 154 13.87 -0.33 3.50
N VAL A 155 13.11 0.75 3.26
CA VAL A 155 13.47 1.82 2.31
C VAL A 155 14.81 2.44 2.71
N LEU A 156 14.95 2.88 3.95
CA LEU A 156 16.19 3.49 4.44
C LEU A 156 17.36 2.52 4.41
N ARG A 157 17.14 1.28 4.83
CA ARG A 157 18.17 0.23 4.78
C ARG A 157 18.67 0.00 3.37
N PHE A 158 17.77 -0.18 2.40
CA PHE A 158 18.13 -0.41 1.01
C PHE A 158 18.98 0.74 0.44
N VAL A 159 18.61 1.98 0.70
CA VAL A 159 19.37 3.17 0.26
C VAL A 159 20.76 3.19 0.88
N ASN A 160 20.86 2.94 2.18
CA ASN A 160 22.15 2.89 2.89
C ASN A 160 23.10 1.82 2.35
N GLU A 161 22.59 0.60 2.13
CA GLU A 161 23.37 -0.53 1.65
C GLU A 161 23.83 -0.37 0.19
N ASN A 162 23.13 0.46 -0.57
CA ASN A 162 23.41 0.63 -2.01
C ASN A 162 23.94 2.02 -2.40
N ARG A 163 24.31 2.87 -1.45
CA ARG A 163 24.75 4.26 -1.68
C ARG A 163 25.96 4.41 -2.62
N GLU A 164 26.77 3.36 -2.78
CA GLU A 164 28.00 3.38 -3.61
C GLU A 164 27.82 2.79 -5.00
N ARG A 165 26.56 2.50 -5.40
CA ARG A 165 26.24 1.95 -6.72
C ARG A 165 24.93 2.51 -7.24
N PRO A 166 24.67 2.47 -8.55
CA PRO A 166 23.34 2.79 -9.08
C PRO A 166 22.28 1.87 -8.48
N PHE A 167 21.19 2.46 -7.99
CA PHE A 167 20.04 1.69 -7.49
C PHE A 167 18.73 2.25 -8.04
N PHE A 168 17.75 1.38 -8.09
CA PHE A 168 16.36 1.70 -8.39
C PHE A 168 15.47 1.16 -7.28
N LEU A 169 14.82 2.06 -6.56
CA LEU A 169 13.85 1.73 -5.51
C LEU A 169 12.45 2.13 -5.95
N MET A 170 11.55 1.16 -6.01
CA MET A 170 10.13 1.39 -6.22
C MET A 170 9.39 1.21 -4.89
N TRP A 171 9.03 2.31 -4.26
CA TRP A 171 8.32 2.30 -2.98
C TRP A 171 6.82 2.46 -3.21
N THR A 172 6.08 1.35 -3.17
CA THR A 172 4.64 1.27 -3.38
C THR A 172 3.89 1.17 -2.05
N THR A 173 4.04 2.22 -1.24
CA THR A 173 3.31 2.29 0.05
C THR A 173 1.81 2.12 -0.15
N PRO A 174 1.09 1.42 0.75
CA PRO A 174 -0.36 1.37 0.70
C PRO A 174 -1.04 2.69 1.11
N ILE A 175 -0.34 3.60 1.78
CA ILE A 175 -0.87 4.90 2.22
C ILE A 175 -1.19 5.80 1.01
N PRO A 176 -2.35 6.49 0.99
CA PRO A 176 -3.41 6.58 2.01
C PRO A 176 -4.66 5.75 1.67
N HIS A 177 -4.50 4.52 1.17
CA HIS A 177 -5.63 3.65 0.85
C HIS A 177 -6.41 3.28 2.12
N SER A 178 -7.74 3.06 2.00
CA SER A 178 -8.54 2.49 3.09
C SER A 178 -8.02 1.10 3.52
N PRO A 179 -8.17 0.72 4.80
CA PRO A 179 -8.89 1.41 5.87
C PRO A 179 -8.14 2.64 6.38
N MET A 180 -8.85 3.47 7.16
CA MET A 180 -8.25 4.64 7.82
C MET A 180 -7.53 4.16 9.08
N GLN A 181 -6.21 4.08 9.02
CA GLN A 181 -5.34 3.68 10.14
C GLN A 181 -4.06 4.51 10.09
N ALA A 182 -3.76 5.22 11.16
CA ALA A 182 -2.57 6.03 11.35
C ALA A 182 -2.19 6.03 12.84
N PRO A 183 -0.96 6.41 13.21
CA PRO A 183 -0.59 6.57 14.60
C PRO A 183 -1.50 7.57 15.33
N ASP A 184 -1.95 7.20 16.53
CA ASP A 184 -2.99 7.91 17.28
C ASP A 184 -2.64 9.39 17.55
N GLU A 185 -1.38 9.68 17.88
CA GLU A 185 -0.93 11.06 18.12
C GLU A 185 -1.18 11.99 16.93
N MET A 186 -1.04 11.46 15.71
CA MET A 186 -1.27 12.21 14.48
C MET A 186 -2.75 12.36 14.19
N VAL A 187 -3.56 11.35 14.53
CA VAL A 187 -5.01 11.43 14.41
C VAL A 187 -5.54 12.49 15.37
N GLN A 188 -5.12 12.48 16.63
CA GLN A 188 -5.55 13.46 17.64
C GLN A 188 -5.22 14.89 17.23
N TYR A 189 -4.03 15.13 16.66
CA TYR A 189 -3.67 16.45 16.12
C TYR A 189 -4.70 16.98 15.10
N TYR A 190 -5.22 16.08 14.23
CA TYR A 190 -6.22 16.49 13.25
C TYR A 190 -7.64 16.52 13.81
N VAL A 191 -7.97 15.74 14.82
CA VAL A 191 -9.22 15.86 15.58
C VAL A 191 -9.32 17.24 16.24
N GLU A 192 -8.23 17.71 16.85
CA GLU A 192 -8.18 19.05 17.42
C GLU A 192 -8.36 20.15 16.36
N LYS A 193 -7.83 19.95 15.16
CA LYS A 193 -7.95 20.90 14.03
C LYS A 193 -9.30 20.94 13.37
N PHE A 194 -9.91 19.79 13.15
CA PHE A 194 -11.15 19.65 12.36
C PHE A 194 -12.40 19.66 13.23
N GLY A 195 -12.24 19.40 14.52
CA GLY A 195 -13.36 19.12 15.44
C GLY A 195 -13.81 17.68 15.34
N ASP A 196 -14.82 17.34 16.17
CA ASP A 196 -15.43 16.02 16.13
C ASP A 196 -16.25 15.80 14.85
N GLU A 197 -16.27 14.58 14.36
CA GLU A 197 -16.95 14.19 13.13
C GLU A 197 -17.71 12.87 13.30
N ALA A 198 -18.67 12.63 12.43
CA ALA A 198 -19.42 11.38 12.43
C ALA A 198 -18.53 10.19 12.04
N PRO A 199 -18.62 9.07 12.76
CA PRO A 199 -17.92 7.85 12.42
C PRO A 199 -18.45 7.24 11.12
N ILE A 200 -17.67 6.36 10.50
CA ILE A 200 -18.06 5.60 9.32
C ILE A 200 -17.98 4.10 9.55
N GLU A 201 -18.87 3.34 8.88
CA GLU A 201 -18.91 1.88 8.97
C GLU A 201 -17.83 1.16 8.16
N GLY A 202 -17.13 1.85 7.26
CA GLY A 202 -16.04 1.29 6.45
C GLY A 202 -16.45 0.57 5.17
N LYS A 203 -17.63 -0.04 5.05
CA LYS A 203 -18.16 -0.74 3.84
C LYS A 203 -17.14 -1.65 3.14
N GLY A 204 -16.71 -2.72 3.84
CA GLY A 204 -15.70 -3.67 3.35
C GLY A 204 -14.26 -3.32 3.76
N TYR A 205 -14.07 -2.21 4.46
CA TYR A 205 -12.89 -1.85 5.23
C TYR A 205 -13.24 -1.78 6.71
N PHE A 206 -12.27 -1.51 7.57
CA PHE A 206 -12.56 -1.25 8.98
C PHE A 206 -13.35 0.06 9.15
N PRO A 207 -14.25 0.13 10.12
CA PRO A 207 -14.88 1.39 10.50
C PRO A 207 -13.84 2.37 11.05
N SER A 208 -14.15 3.67 11.03
CA SER A 208 -13.27 4.71 11.57
C SER A 208 -14.06 5.70 12.39
N ARG A 209 -13.55 6.04 13.59
CA ARG A 209 -14.15 7.04 14.46
C ARG A 209 -14.04 8.45 13.89
N TRP A 210 -12.88 8.78 13.34
CA TRP A 210 -12.57 10.10 12.77
C TRP A 210 -11.99 9.93 11.36
N PRO A 211 -12.82 9.71 10.33
CA PRO A 211 -12.33 9.35 8.99
C PRO A 211 -11.51 10.45 8.32
N HIS A 212 -11.93 11.72 8.40
CA HIS A 212 -11.18 12.82 7.80
C HIS A 212 -9.88 13.11 8.55
N ALA A 213 -9.94 13.15 9.88
CA ALA A 213 -8.75 13.35 10.71
C ALA A 213 -7.72 12.24 10.48
N THR A 214 -8.16 10.98 10.42
CA THR A 214 -7.28 9.84 10.17
C THR A 214 -6.71 9.88 8.75
N TYR A 215 -7.50 10.23 7.75
CA TYR A 215 -6.99 10.39 6.37
C TYR A 215 -5.90 11.47 6.28
N ALA A 216 -6.12 12.63 6.90
CA ALA A 216 -5.14 13.70 6.94
C ALA A 216 -3.86 13.28 7.70
N ALA A 217 -4.01 12.53 8.79
CA ALA A 217 -2.90 11.94 9.53
C ALA A 217 -2.08 10.98 8.65
N MET A 218 -2.73 10.11 7.88
CA MET A 218 -2.06 9.20 6.94
C MET A 218 -1.22 9.96 5.90
N ILE A 219 -1.78 11.02 5.31
CA ILE A 219 -1.04 11.85 4.33
C ILE A 219 0.19 12.49 4.98
N THR A 220 0.02 13.10 6.15
CA THR A 220 1.13 13.73 6.89
C THR A 220 2.18 12.71 7.30
N TYR A 221 1.74 11.50 7.68
CA TYR A 221 2.65 10.41 8.02
C TYR A 221 3.53 10.03 6.82
N PHE A 222 2.94 9.87 5.64
CA PHE A 222 3.68 9.60 4.41
C PHE A 222 4.63 10.75 4.04
N ASP A 223 4.18 11.99 4.17
CA ASP A 223 5.02 13.18 3.92
C ASP A 223 6.26 13.19 4.83
N ARG A 224 6.10 12.88 6.12
CA ARG A 224 7.23 12.73 7.06
C ARG A 224 8.20 11.63 6.62
N GLN A 225 7.71 10.50 6.14
CA GLN A 225 8.56 9.41 5.65
C GLN A 225 9.34 9.84 4.40
N VAL A 226 8.70 10.52 3.46
CA VAL A 226 9.39 11.09 2.27
C VAL A 226 10.43 12.12 2.70
N GLY A 227 10.08 13.01 3.63
CA GLY A 227 11.01 13.98 4.20
C GLY A 227 12.23 13.33 4.87
N GLY A 228 12.02 12.24 5.61
CA GLY A 228 13.08 11.45 6.22
C GLY A 228 13.99 10.78 5.19
N LEU A 229 13.42 10.23 4.11
CA LEU A 229 14.19 9.67 2.99
C LEU A 229 15.05 10.75 2.33
N VAL A 230 14.50 11.93 2.08
CA VAL A 230 15.25 13.07 1.52
C VAL A 230 16.40 13.47 2.45
N ALA A 231 16.15 13.55 3.76
CA ALA A 231 17.19 13.86 4.74
C ALA A 231 18.31 12.79 4.73
N GLU A 232 17.93 11.51 4.61
CA GLU A 232 18.90 10.42 4.54
C GLU A 232 19.75 10.46 3.26
N LEU A 233 19.18 10.72 2.10
CA LEU A 233 19.92 10.90 0.84
C LEU A 233 20.93 12.04 0.95
N LYS A 234 20.55 13.16 1.59
CA LYS A 234 21.45 14.30 1.86
C LYS A 234 22.56 13.89 2.82
N ARG A 235 22.24 13.19 3.90
CA ARG A 235 23.22 12.69 4.88
C ARG A 235 24.27 11.77 4.24
N LEU A 236 23.84 10.95 3.27
CA LEU A 236 24.70 10.03 2.52
C LEU A 236 25.51 10.73 1.41
N GLY A 237 25.22 11.98 1.09
CA GLY A 237 25.90 12.74 0.05
C GLY A 237 25.54 12.32 -1.38
N ILE A 238 24.40 11.66 -1.57
CA ILE A 238 23.94 11.17 -2.89
C ILE A 238 22.65 11.88 -3.37
N TRP A 239 22.26 12.94 -2.69
CA TRP A 239 21.04 13.69 -3.04
C TRP A 239 21.07 14.25 -4.47
N ASP A 240 22.16 14.87 -4.86
CA ASP A 240 22.28 15.54 -6.17
C ASP A 240 22.36 14.55 -7.34
N ASP A 241 22.69 13.28 -7.06
CA ASP A 241 22.72 12.18 -8.03
C ASP A 241 21.48 11.29 -7.99
N THR A 242 20.43 11.68 -7.20
CA THR A 242 19.23 10.89 -7.03
C THR A 242 18.00 11.59 -7.61
N ILE A 243 17.27 10.90 -8.49
CA ILE A 243 15.97 11.35 -8.97
C ILE A 243 14.88 10.75 -8.09
N ILE A 244 14.04 11.59 -7.48
CA ILE A 244 12.85 11.18 -6.75
C ILE A 244 11.61 11.49 -7.58
N VAL A 245 10.77 10.47 -7.79
CA VAL A 245 9.46 10.63 -8.43
C VAL A 245 8.38 10.27 -7.42
N VAL A 246 7.56 11.24 -7.03
CA VAL A 246 6.39 11.03 -6.17
C VAL A 246 5.14 11.10 -7.04
N THR A 247 4.34 10.06 -7.03
CA THR A 247 3.13 9.98 -7.82
C THR A 247 2.07 9.11 -7.14
N SER A 248 0.83 9.18 -7.62
CA SER A 248 -0.25 8.29 -7.21
C SER A 248 -0.58 7.31 -8.33
N ASP A 249 -1.04 6.11 -7.98
CA ASP A 249 -1.47 5.08 -8.93
C ASP A 249 -2.81 5.42 -9.61
N ASN A 250 -3.63 6.27 -9.01
CA ASN A 250 -4.90 6.75 -9.54
C ASN A 250 -5.29 8.09 -8.88
N GLY A 251 -6.33 8.71 -9.40
CA GLY A 251 -6.94 9.88 -8.77
C GLY A 251 -7.56 9.56 -7.42
N PRO A 252 -7.97 10.58 -6.64
CA PRO A 252 -8.53 10.39 -5.32
C PRO A 252 -9.78 9.52 -5.35
N ALA A 253 -9.93 8.67 -4.33
CA ALA A 253 -11.11 7.82 -4.18
C ALA A 253 -12.19 8.56 -3.39
N SER A 254 -13.43 8.55 -3.90
CA SER A 254 -14.63 8.95 -3.14
C SER A 254 -15.29 7.68 -2.62
N ASN A 255 -14.72 7.11 -1.58
CA ASN A 255 -15.34 6.04 -0.82
C ASN A 255 -15.79 6.57 0.55
N SER A 256 -16.41 5.72 1.34
CA SER A 256 -16.89 6.08 2.68
C SER A 256 -15.79 6.56 3.64
N CYS A 257 -14.51 6.33 3.31
CA CYS A 257 -13.39 6.59 4.21
C CYS A 257 -12.65 7.89 3.87
N SER A 258 -12.73 8.38 2.63
CA SER A 258 -12.10 9.63 2.23
C SER A 258 -13.07 10.45 1.38
N SER A 259 -13.27 11.70 1.73
CA SER A 259 -14.14 12.60 0.99
C SER A 259 -13.33 13.45 0.02
N THR A 260 -13.40 13.10 -1.26
CA THR A 260 -12.78 13.91 -2.33
C THR A 260 -13.34 15.34 -2.37
N GLU A 261 -14.61 15.49 -2.04
CA GLU A 261 -15.27 16.80 -1.98
C GLU A 261 -14.77 17.62 -0.79
N TRP A 262 -14.76 17.03 0.40
CA TRP A 262 -14.33 17.71 1.63
C TRP A 262 -12.87 18.17 1.54
N PHE A 263 -11.98 17.33 1.04
CA PHE A 263 -10.56 17.64 0.87
C PHE A 263 -10.24 18.38 -0.43
N GLN A 264 -11.19 18.50 -1.37
CA GLN A 264 -10.95 19.01 -2.74
C GLN A 264 -9.75 18.32 -3.42
N SER A 265 -9.53 17.03 -3.12
CA SER A 265 -8.30 16.30 -3.46
C SER A 265 -8.14 16.03 -4.96
N ALA A 266 -9.14 16.26 -5.78
CA ALA A 266 -9.03 16.22 -7.25
C ALA A 266 -8.54 17.54 -7.86
N HIS A 267 -8.65 18.66 -7.14
CA HIS A 267 -8.34 19.99 -7.67
C HIS A 267 -6.84 20.16 -7.97
N PRO A 268 -6.43 20.82 -9.08
CA PRO A 268 -7.28 21.49 -10.11
C PRO A 268 -7.83 20.53 -11.19
N PHE A 269 -7.55 19.24 -11.10
CA PHE A 269 -8.04 18.24 -12.04
C PHE A 269 -9.50 17.88 -11.76
N ARG A 270 -10.10 17.15 -12.70
CA ARG A 270 -11.48 16.67 -12.56
C ARG A 270 -11.48 15.17 -12.42
N SER A 271 -12.50 14.65 -11.72
CA SER A 271 -12.74 13.22 -11.51
C SER A 271 -11.81 12.55 -10.48
N GLY A 272 -12.16 11.35 -10.11
CA GLY A 272 -11.47 10.53 -9.13
C GLY A 272 -11.26 9.11 -9.63
N LYS A 273 -10.86 8.22 -8.73
CA LYS A 273 -10.65 6.81 -9.01
C LYS A 273 -11.90 6.14 -9.58
N GLY A 274 -11.76 5.47 -10.72
CA GLY A 274 -12.86 4.72 -11.36
C GLY A 274 -13.86 5.58 -12.14
N TRP A 275 -13.68 6.89 -12.21
CA TRP A 275 -14.54 7.76 -12.97
C TRP A 275 -14.12 7.75 -14.45
N VAL A 276 -14.98 7.21 -15.29
CA VAL A 276 -14.88 7.39 -16.75
C VAL A 276 -15.78 8.58 -17.09
N LYS A 277 -15.22 9.66 -17.64
CA LYS A 277 -16.05 10.70 -18.22
C LYS A 277 -16.75 10.13 -19.46
N SER A 278 -18.08 10.09 -19.43
CA SER A 278 -18.82 10.22 -20.67
C SER A 278 -18.55 11.63 -21.22
N SER A 279 -17.91 11.67 -22.36
CA SER A 279 -17.73 12.88 -23.17
C SER A 279 -19.06 13.51 -23.53
#